data_ca331ba45cd31102e5734a1b5a419af7
#
_entry.id   ca331ba45cd31102e5734a1b5a419af7
#
_cell.length_a   1.000
_cell.length_b   1.000
_cell.length_c   1.000
_cell.angle_alpha   90.00
_cell.angle_beta   90.00
_cell.angle_gamma   90.00
#
_symmetry.space_group_name_H-M   'P 1'
#
loop_
_entity.id
_entity.type
_entity.pdbx_description
1 polymer ?
#
loop_
_entity_poly.entity_id
_entity_poly.type
_entity_poly.pdbx_seq_one_letter_code
_entity_poly.pdbx_strand_id
1 'polypeptide(L)'
;MLTALGMLFAVAPAVVWTKIARTRPVGFAIGGTLLAGASLLISVQQGWIHAPRPDAHLLFTTLAPLLIACGAGLEGRHENSPPPEWIARRNGAIGFLGMQFALTLVAGLLYALIISEGSDAPSSKALPPLPPGISMINEGTSCGSGGCWRVATVTSGDGLSRPEIVRELGLQQESCRPSGWLLDWRDLCVGARDNGENVTIYAGWGH
;
A
#
# COMPACT_ATOMS: atom_id res chain seq x y z
N MET A 1 -16.07 4.98 1.22
CA MET A 1 -15.68 6.32 1.73
C MET A 1 -14.17 6.51 1.79
N LEU A 2 -13.39 5.57 2.34
CA LEU A 2 -11.91 5.68 2.43
C LEU A 2 -11.20 5.85 1.07
N THR A 3 -11.68 5.21 0.00
CA THR A 3 -11.11 5.36 -1.35
C THR A 3 -11.27 6.77 -1.92
N ALA A 4 -12.41 7.42 -1.69
CA ALA A 4 -12.64 8.79 -2.17
C ALA A 4 -11.73 9.79 -1.44
N LEU A 5 -11.53 9.63 -0.13
CA LEU A 5 -10.62 10.46 0.66
C LEU A 5 -9.17 10.28 0.19
N GLY A 6 -8.76 9.03 -0.07
CA GLY A 6 -7.42 8.75 -0.60
C GLY A 6 -7.16 9.37 -1.96
N MET A 7 -8.16 9.36 -2.87
CA MET A 7 -8.06 10.04 -4.16
C MET A 7 -7.95 11.57 -4.00
N LEU A 8 -8.72 12.15 -3.08
CA LEU A 8 -8.63 13.58 -2.78
C LEU A 8 -7.23 13.96 -2.31
N PHE A 9 -6.64 13.18 -1.39
CA PHE A 9 -5.29 13.38 -0.89
C PHE A 9 -4.22 13.20 -1.98
N ALA A 10 -4.44 12.30 -2.94
CA ALA A 10 -3.51 12.11 -4.05
C ALA A 10 -3.50 13.31 -5.02
N VAL A 11 -4.64 13.91 -5.28
CA VAL A 11 -4.77 15.02 -6.26
C VAL A 11 -4.46 16.38 -5.64
N ALA A 12 -4.66 16.53 -4.32
CA ALA A 12 -4.49 17.79 -3.62
C ALA A 12 -3.14 18.51 -3.88
N PRO A 13 -1.95 17.84 -3.85
CA PRO A 13 -0.69 18.48 -4.15
C PRO A 13 -0.63 19.10 -5.56
N ALA A 14 -1.18 18.41 -6.57
CA ALA A 14 -1.22 18.92 -7.92
C ALA A 14 -2.11 20.17 -8.02
N VAL A 15 -3.28 20.17 -7.37
CA VAL A 15 -4.18 21.34 -7.31
C VAL A 15 -3.50 22.51 -6.58
N VAL A 16 -2.83 22.25 -5.46
CA VAL A 16 -2.07 23.26 -4.74
C VAL A 16 -0.98 23.88 -5.63
N TRP A 17 -0.25 23.04 -6.36
CA TRP A 17 0.79 23.48 -7.28
C TRP A 17 0.25 24.44 -8.36
N THR A 18 -0.93 24.18 -8.96
CA THR A 18 -1.52 25.09 -9.96
C THR A 18 -1.80 26.49 -9.43
N LYS A 19 -1.93 26.67 -8.11
CA LYS A 19 -2.16 27.99 -7.48
C LYS A 19 -0.87 28.76 -7.20
N ILE A 20 0.28 28.06 -7.21
CA ILE A 20 1.59 28.63 -6.86
C ILE A 20 2.45 28.79 -8.12
N ALA A 21 2.29 27.91 -9.11
CA ALA A 21 3.07 27.92 -10.35
C ALA A 21 2.90 29.25 -11.11
N ARG A 22 4.03 29.87 -11.50
CA ARG A 22 4.10 31.16 -12.20
C ARG A 22 4.70 31.01 -13.60
N THR A 23 5.75 30.20 -13.70
CA THR A 23 6.45 29.99 -14.97
C THR A 23 5.95 28.71 -15.64
N ARG A 24 5.70 28.76 -16.97
CA ARG A 24 5.23 27.60 -17.71
C ARG A 24 6.14 26.37 -17.62
N PRO A 25 7.48 26.50 -17.82
CA PRO A 25 8.33 25.31 -17.81
C PRO A 25 8.39 24.62 -16.44
N VAL A 26 8.57 25.36 -15.35
CA VAL A 26 8.58 24.80 -13.99
C VAL A 26 7.20 24.30 -13.60
N GLY A 27 6.15 25.04 -14.00
CA GLY A 27 4.75 24.66 -13.77
C GLY A 27 4.43 23.30 -14.36
N PHE A 28 4.79 23.08 -15.63
CA PHE A 28 4.56 21.80 -16.30
C PHE A 28 5.44 20.66 -15.77
N ALA A 29 6.72 20.92 -15.48
CA ALA A 29 7.63 19.89 -14.97
C ALA A 29 7.16 19.36 -13.60
N ILE A 30 6.95 20.23 -12.63
CA ILE A 30 6.49 19.84 -11.28
C ILE A 30 5.05 19.32 -11.31
N GLY A 31 4.14 20.01 -12.02
CA GLY A 31 2.75 19.60 -12.15
C GLY A 31 2.60 18.24 -12.81
N GLY A 32 3.35 17.98 -13.86
CA GLY A 32 3.39 16.68 -14.55
C GLY A 32 3.90 15.56 -13.64
N THR A 33 4.97 15.83 -12.88
CA THR A 33 5.53 14.86 -11.92
C THR A 33 4.52 14.55 -10.79
N LEU A 34 3.84 15.57 -10.25
CA LEU A 34 2.82 15.39 -9.24
C LEU A 34 1.61 14.60 -9.76
N LEU A 35 1.16 14.89 -10.99
CA LEU A 35 0.07 14.13 -11.62
C LEU A 35 0.47 12.68 -11.91
N ALA A 36 1.69 12.43 -12.37
CA ALA A 36 2.19 11.07 -12.57
C ALA A 36 2.25 10.30 -11.24
N GLY A 37 2.76 10.92 -10.17
CA GLY A 37 2.78 10.35 -8.83
C GLY A 37 1.37 10.04 -8.29
N ALA A 38 0.43 10.97 -8.47
CA ALA A 38 -0.97 10.78 -8.10
C ALA A 38 -1.62 9.63 -8.87
N SER A 39 -1.34 9.52 -10.18
CA SER A 39 -1.85 8.43 -11.02
C SER A 39 -1.29 7.07 -10.59
N LEU A 40 0.00 7.00 -10.26
CA LEU A 40 0.61 5.79 -9.70
C LEU A 40 -0.03 5.41 -8.37
N LEU A 41 -0.22 6.38 -7.46
CA LEU A 41 -0.86 6.13 -6.18
C LEU A 41 -2.30 5.61 -6.34
N ILE A 42 -3.09 6.20 -7.25
CA ILE A 42 -4.44 5.74 -7.57
C ILE A 42 -4.40 4.31 -8.13
N SER A 43 -3.43 3.99 -9.01
CA SER A 43 -3.26 2.65 -9.56
C SER A 43 -2.96 1.60 -8.48
N VAL A 44 -2.17 1.94 -7.48
CA VAL A 44 -1.92 1.09 -6.30
C VAL A 44 -3.19 0.93 -5.47
N GLN A 45 -3.97 2.00 -5.27
CA GLN A 45 -5.23 1.94 -4.53
C GLN A 45 -6.28 1.05 -5.21
N GLN A 46 -6.37 1.12 -6.54
CA GLN A 46 -7.27 0.29 -7.33
C GLN A 46 -6.80 -1.17 -7.46
N GLY A 47 -5.56 -1.45 -7.03
CA GLY A 47 -4.98 -2.80 -7.12
C GLY A 47 -4.47 -3.18 -8.51
N TRP A 48 -4.32 -2.19 -9.42
CA TRP A 48 -3.70 -2.40 -10.73
C TRP A 48 -2.18 -2.62 -10.60
N ILE A 49 -1.59 -1.99 -9.59
CA ILE A 49 -0.18 -2.18 -9.22
C ILE A 49 -0.14 -2.83 -7.84
N HIS A 50 0.57 -3.95 -7.73
CA HIS A 50 0.77 -4.65 -6.46
C HIS A 50 1.90 -3.98 -5.69
N ALA A 51 1.53 -3.04 -4.82
CA ALA A 51 2.43 -2.39 -3.89
C ALA A 51 1.72 -2.17 -2.54
N PRO A 52 2.46 -2.12 -1.43
CA PRO A 52 1.89 -1.85 -0.12
C PRO A 52 1.30 -0.44 -0.08
N ARG A 53 -0.03 -0.37 0.04
CA ARG A 53 -0.79 0.88 -0.01
C ARG A 53 -0.35 1.93 1.02
N PRO A 54 -0.13 1.57 2.31
CA PRO A 54 0.30 2.55 3.30
C PRO A 54 1.64 3.18 2.97
N ASP A 55 2.61 2.35 2.54
CA ASP A 55 3.94 2.80 2.18
C ASP A 55 3.94 3.72 0.96
N ALA A 56 3.15 3.39 -0.07
CA ALA A 56 2.99 4.22 -1.25
C ALA A 56 2.38 5.59 -0.90
N HIS A 57 1.39 5.61 0.01
CA HIS A 57 0.81 6.86 0.52
C HIS A 57 1.82 7.70 1.28
N LEU A 58 2.57 7.11 2.20
CA LEU A 58 3.58 7.81 2.99
C LEU A 58 4.67 8.39 2.09
N LEU A 59 5.14 7.61 1.12
CA LEU A 59 6.16 8.04 0.16
C LEU A 59 5.67 9.25 -0.66
N PHE A 60 4.46 9.15 -1.23
CA PHE A 60 3.90 10.24 -2.03
C PHE A 60 3.67 11.52 -1.22
N THR A 61 3.07 11.41 -0.02
CA THR A 61 2.80 12.57 0.84
C THR A 61 4.05 13.21 1.42
N THR A 62 5.17 12.50 1.43
CA THR A 62 6.49 13.05 1.78
C THR A 62 7.15 13.73 0.59
N LEU A 63 7.14 13.08 -0.59
CA LEU A 63 7.82 13.59 -1.78
C LEU A 63 7.10 14.79 -2.42
N ALA A 64 5.76 14.81 -2.40
CA ALA A 64 4.99 15.87 -3.05
C ALA A 64 5.26 17.27 -2.44
N PRO A 65 5.27 17.49 -1.11
CA PRO A 65 5.67 18.76 -0.52
C PRO A 65 7.10 19.17 -0.85
N LEU A 66 8.03 18.21 -0.89
CA LEU A 66 9.43 18.49 -1.24
C LEU A 66 9.55 18.96 -2.69
N LEU A 67 8.86 18.31 -3.63
CA LEU A 67 8.80 18.73 -5.03
C LEU A 67 8.21 20.14 -5.18
N ILE A 68 7.14 20.45 -4.45
CA ILE A 68 6.51 21.77 -4.46
C ILE A 68 7.44 22.82 -3.85
N ALA A 69 8.12 22.50 -2.76
CA ALA A 69 9.11 23.41 -2.15
C ALA A 69 10.28 23.69 -3.09
N CYS A 70 10.81 22.68 -3.77
CA CYS A 70 11.84 22.83 -4.79
C CYS A 70 11.36 23.69 -5.97
N GLY A 71 10.16 23.43 -6.48
CA GLY A 71 9.55 24.22 -7.56
C GLY A 71 9.35 25.67 -7.18
N ALA A 72 8.79 25.93 -5.99
CA ALA A 72 8.61 27.29 -5.46
C ALA A 72 9.95 28.02 -5.23
N GLY A 73 10.97 27.30 -4.82
CA GLY A 73 12.32 27.82 -4.68
C GLY A 73 12.95 28.22 -6.03
N LEU A 74 12.75 27.40 -7.07
CA LEU A 74 13.21 27.69 -8.43
C LEU A 74 12.49 28.93 -8.99
N GLU A 75 11.19 29.02 -8.81
CA GLU A 75 10.42 30.20 -9.26
C GLU A 75 10.76 31.47 -8.50
N GLY A 76 11.05 31.36 -7.20
CA GLY A 76 11.46 32.50 -6.38
C GLY A 76 12.83 33.08 -6.77
N ARG A 77 13.69 32.29 -7.43
CA ARG A 77 14.99 32.76 -7.94
C ARG A 77 14.91 33.56 -9.25
N HIS A 78 13.83 33.41 -10.00
CA HIS A 78 13.63 34.11 -11.26
C HIS A 78 13.16 35.57 -11.10
N GLU A 79 12.68 35.94 -9.92
CA GLU A 79 12.20 37.29 -9.64
C GLU A 79 12.80 37.87 -8.34
N ASN A 80 13.39 39.02 -8.43
CA ASN A 80 14.01 39.71 -7.27
C ASN A 80 13.00 40.14 -6.21
N SER A 81 11.71 40.17 -6.50
CA SER A 81 10.67 40.61 -5.56
C SER A 81 9.32 39.94 -5.91
N PRO A 82 8.99 38.81 -5.32
CA PRO A 82 7.69 38.19 -5.56
C PRO A 82 6.55 39.02 -4.97
N PRO A 83 5.38 39.14 -5.67
CA PRO A 83 4.24 39.89 -5.18
C PRO A 83 3.73 39.35 -3.83
N PRO A 84 3.22 40.26 -2.93
CA PRO A 84 2.73 39.85 -1.61
C PRO A 84 1.63 38.78 -1.67
N GLU A 85 0.75 38.85 -2.67
CA GLU A 85 -0.31 37.85 -2.89
C GLU A 85 0.22 36.45 -3.20
N TRP A 86 1.35 36.36 -3.91
CA TRP A 86 2.00 35.06 -4.18
C TRP A 86 2.63 34.50 -2.90
N ILE A 87 3.24 35.33 -2.08
CA ILE A 87 3.80 34.94 -0.78
C ILE A 87 2.69 34.39 0.12
N ALA A 88 1.53 35.08 0.18
CA ALA A 88 0.39 34.58 0.95
C ALA A 88 -0.13 33.24 0.46
N ARG A 89 -0.28 33.04 -0.87
CA ARG A 89 -0.68 31.77 -1.47
C ARG A 89 0.32 30.66 -1.21
N ARG A 90 1.61 30.93 -1.35
CA ARG A 90 2.69 29.98 -1.05
C ARG A 90 2.66 29.55 0.42
N ASN A 91 2.50 30.48 1.35
CA ASN A 91 2.45 30.18 2.78
C ASN A 91 1.20 29.35 3.13
N GLY A 92 0.05 29.68 2.56
CA GLY A 92 -1.17 28.88 2.69
C GLY A 92 -1.02 27.47 2.16
N ALA A 93 -0.35 27.31 1.02
CA ALA A 93 -0.05 26.02 0.43
C ALA A 93 0.92 25.18 1.30
N ILE A 94 1.98 25.80 1.84
CA ILE A 94 2.91 25.14 2.77
C ILE A 94 2.16 24.69 4.03
N GLY A 95 1.29 25.54 4.59
CA GLY A 95 0.46 25.18 5.74
C GLY A 95 -0.46 23.98 5.47
N PHE A 96 -1.15 23.99 4.33
CA PHE A 96 -2.04 22.91 3.92
C PHE A 96 -1.27 21.58 3.71
N LEU A 97 -0.16 21.61 2.97
CA LEU A 97 0.67 20.43 2.71
C LEU A 97 1.34 19.93 3.99
N GLY A 98 1.76 20.83 4.88
CA GLY A 98 2.29 20.48 6.20
C GLY A 98 1.25 19.75 7.07
N MET A 99 0.00 20.23 7.05
CA MET A 99 -1.11 19.59 7.74
C MET A 99 -1.42 18.21 7.13
N GLN A 100 -1.45 18.10 5.79
CA GLN A 100 -1.64 16.83 5.09
C GLN A 100 -0.54 15.83 5.48
N PHE A 101 0.71 16.26 5.49
CA PHE A 101 1.85 15.42 5.89
C PHE A 101 1.74 14.97 7.35
N ALA A 102 1.42 15.89 8.28
CA ALA A 102 1.23 15.58 9.69
C ALA A 102 0.12 14.53 9.91
N LEU A 103 -1.02 14.71 9.24
CA LEU A 103 -2.12 13.73 9.29
C LEU A 103 -1.72 12.37 8.74
N THR A 104 -0.93 12.34 7.66
CA THR A 104 -0.43 11.07 7.11
C THR A 104 0.56 10.38 8.04
N LEU A 105 1.44 11.13 8.71
CA LEU A 105 2.36 10.57 9.72
C LEU A 105 1.60 9.98 10.91
N VAL A 106 0.61 10.69 11.44
CA VAL A 106 -0.22 10.19 12.54
C VAL A 106 -0.98 8.94 12.12
N ALA A 107 -1.60 8.96 10.94
CA ALA A 107 -2.31 7.78 10.41
C ALA A 107 -1.35 6.60 10.18
N GLY A 108 -0.15 6.84 9.67
CA GLY A 108 0.89 5.83 9.47
C GLY A 108 1.38 5.23 10.79
N LEU A 109 1.58 6.07 11.81
CA LEU A 109 1.97 5.61 13.15
C LEU A 109 0.87 4.75 13.78
N LEU A 110 -0.39 5.20 13.74
CA LEU A 110 -1.52 4.42 14.22
C LEU A 110 -1.65 3.09 13.48
N TYR A 111 -1.47 3.10 12.16
CA TYR A 111 -1.47 1.88 11.35
C TYR A 111 -0.36 0.92 11.78
N ALA A 112 0.86 1.40 11.96
CA ALA A 112 1.99 0.60 12.42
C ALA A 112 1.74 0.00 13.82
N LEU A 113 1.14 0.76 14.74
CA LEU A 113 0.77 0.26 16.06
C LEU A 113 -0.31 -0.84 15.98
N ILE A 114 -1.35 -0.64 15.18
CA ILE A 114 -2.42 -1.64 14.96
C ILE A 114 -1.85 -2.92 14.35
N ILE A 115 -0.97 -2.80 13.36
CA ILE A 115 -0.31 -3.94 12.73
C ILE A 115 0.57 -4.70 13.72
N SER A 116 1.32 -4.00 14.57
CA SER A 116 2.23 -4.64 15.55
C SER A 116 1.48 -5.51 16.55
N GLU A 117 0.19 -5.24 16.80
CA GLU A 117 -0.65 -6.07 17.67
C GLU A 117 -1.08 -7.41 17.04
N GLY A 118 -0.80 -7.64 15.75
CA GLY A 118 -0.90 -8.95 15.09
C GLY A 118 -2.31 -9.56 15.00
N SER A 119 -3.36 -8.77 15.24
CA SER A 119 -4.72 -9.28 15.43
C SER A 119 -5.44 -9.68 14.13
N ASP A 120 -4.98 -9.24 12.96
CA ASP A 120 -5.70 -9.45 11.71
C ASP A 120 -5.14 -10.61 10.89
N ALA A 121 -6.03 -11.53 10.47
CA ALA A 121 -5.68 -12.55 9.49
C ALA A 121 -5.45 -11.90 8.11
N PRO A 122 -4.50 -12.42 7.30
CA PRO A 122 -4.34 -12.00 5.92
C PRO A 122 -5.66 -12.13 5.12
N SER A 123 -5.79 -11.32 4.06
CA SER A 123 -6.94 -11.43 3.17
C SER A 123 -6.96 -12.77 2.42
N SER A 124 -8.13 -13.18 1.91
CA SER A 124 -8.27 -14.39 1.08
C SER A 124 -7.35 -14.39 -0.15
N LYS A 125 -7.01 -13.21 -0.67
CA LYS A 125 -6.07 -13.04 -1.78
C LYS A 125 -4.62 -13.39 -1.44
N ALA A 126 -4.30 -13.57 -0.16
CA ALA A 126 -2.98 -14.02 0.30
C ALA A 126 -2.76 -15.51 0.08
N LEU A 127 -3.82 -16.28 -0.02
CA LEU A 127 -3.74 -17.71 -0.38
C LEU A 127 -3.25 -17.86 -1.83
N PRO A 128 -2.44 -18.88 -2.13
CA PRO A 128 -1.97 -19.13 -3.49
C PRO A 128 -3.14 -19.51 -4.41
N PRO A 129 -3.03 -19.19 -5.71
CA PRO A 129 -3.99 -19.68 -6.68
C PRO A 129 -3.95 -21.21 -6.73
N LEU A 130 -5.11 -21.83 -6.80
CA LEU A 130 -5.20 -23.28 -6.87
C LEU A 130 -4.92 -23.77 -8.29
N PRO A 131 -4.07 -24.81 -8.47
CA PRO A 131 -3.89 -25.49 -9.74
C PRO A 131 -5.19 -26.15 -10.25
N PRO A 132 -5.31 -26.39 -11.56
CA PRO A 132 -6.41 -27.18 -12.11
C PRO A 132 -6.54 -28.54 -11.41
N GLY A 133 -7.76 -28.99 -11.15
CA GLY A 133 -8.04 -30.26 -10.45
C GLY A 133 -8.02 -30.17 -8.93
N ILE A 134 -7.54 -29.07 -8.34
CA ILE A 134 -7.63 -28.82 -6.88
C ILE A 134 -8.72 -27.78 -6.62
N SER A 135 -9.64 -28.09 -5.72
CA SER A 135 -10.74 -27.23 -5.35
C SER A 135 -10.73 -26.93 -3.85
N MET A 136 -11.20 -25.74 -3.51
CA MET A 136 -11.38 -25.29 -2.13
C MET A 136 -12.72 -25.78 -1.60
N ILE A 137 -12.70 -26.48 -0.47
CA ILE A 137 -13.92 -26.96 0.21
C ILE A 137 -14.42 -25.88 1.15
N ASN A 138 -13.52 -25.27 1.91
CA ASN A 138 -13.85 -24.29 2.95
C ASN A 138 -12.72 -23.29 3.10
N GLU A 139 -13.08 -22.06 3.41
CA GLU A 139 -12.15 -20.98 3.75
C GLU A 139 -12.61 -20.32 5.06
N GLY A 140 -11.65 -20.01 5.92
CA GLY A 140 -11.94 -19.37 7.20
C GLY A 140 -10.74 -18.66 7.78
N THR A 141 -10.92 -18.18 9.00
CA THR A 141 -9.86 -17.59 9.82
C THR A 141 -9.67 -18.48 11.05
N SER A 142 -8.45 -18.82 11.35
CA SER A 142 -8.06 -19.53 12.56
C SER A 142 -7.16 -18.61 13.39
N CYS A 143 -7.51 -18.38 14.65
CA CYS A 143 -6.74 -17.53 15.56
C CYS A 143 -6.26 -18.32 16.77
N GLY A 144 -5.04 -18.02 17.22
CA GLY A 144 -4.42 -18.61 18.39
C GLY A 144 -3.48 -17.61 19.08
N SER A 145 -2.70 -18.08 20.05
CA SER A 145 -1.76 -17.23 20.82
C SER A 145 -0.66 -16.60 19.96
N GLY A 146 -0.36 -17.16 18.78
CA GLY A 146 0.65 -16.64 17.84
C GLY A 146 0.07 -15.76 16.73
N GLY A 147 -1.23 -15.39 16.78
CA GLY A 147 -1.86 -14.54 15.75
C GLY A 147 -3.03 -15.22 15.05
N CYS A 148 -3.46 -14.61 13.95
CA CYS A 148 -4.54 -15.11 13.12
C CYS A 148 -4.04 -15.51 11.73
N TRP A 149 -4.50 -16.63 11.25
CA TRP A 149 -4.19 -17.18 9.93
C TRP A 149 -5.42 -17.26 9.06
N ARG A 150 -5.27 -16.98 7.78
CA ARG A 150 -6.24 -17.37 6.77
C ARG A 150 -5.99 -18.83 6.44
N VAL A 151 -7.01 -19.67 6.54
CA VAL A 151 -6.91 -21.10 6.29
C VAL A 151 -7.92 -21.52 5.25
N ALA A 152 -7.55 -22.46 4.38
CA ALA A 152 -8.46 -23.06 3.42
C ALA A 152 -8.20 -24.57 3.32
N THR A 153 -9.28 -25.34 3.39
CA THR A 153 -9.23 -26.79 3.17
C THR A 153 -9.40 -27.07 1.68
N VAL A 154 -8.50 -27.87 1.13
CA VAL A 154 -8.50 -28.21 -0.29
C VAL A 154 -8.61 -29.72 -0.52
N THR A 155 -9.20 -30.08 -1.66
CA THR A 155 -9.35 -31.46 -2.13
C THR A 155 -9.00 -31.55 -3.60
N SER A 156 -8.64 -32.75 -4.04
CA SER A 156 -8.46 -33.06 -5.47
C SER A 156 -9.68 -33.74 -6.03
N GLY A 157 -10.21 -33.25 -7.15
CA GLY A 157 -11.23 -33.95 -7.95
C GLY A 157 -10.65 -35.13 -8.73
N ASP A 158 -9.35 -35.13 -8.97
CA ASP A 158 -8.64 -36.15 -9.78
C ASP A 158 -8.10 -37.32 -8.92
N GLY A 159 -8.45 -37.39 -7.64
CA GLY A 159 -8.05 -38.47 -6.74
C GLY A 159 -6.58 -38.45 -6.33
N LEU A 160 -5.90 -37.30 -6.42
CA LEU A 160 -4.52 -37.14 -5.95
C LEU A 160 -4.42 -37.43 -4.45
N SER A 161 -3.36 -38.12 -4.06
CA SER A 161 -3.03 -38.30 -2.65
C SER A 161 -2.64 -36.96 -2.00
N ARG A 162 -2.79 -36.84 -0.69
CA ARG A 162 -2.47 -35.62 0.07
C ARG A 162 -1.04 -35.11 -0.14
N PRO A 163 0.01 -35.96 -0.13
CA PRO A 163 1.36 -35.49 -0.45
C PRO A 163 1.50 -34.98 -1.88
N GLU A 164 0.74 -35.53 -2.83
CA GLU A 164 0.72 -35.06 -4.22
C GLU A 164 0.04 -33.72 -4.32
N ILE A 165 -1.06 -33.46 -3.58
CA ILE A 165 -1.71 -32.17 -3.50
C ILE A 165 -0.72 -31.11 -2.97
N VAL A 166 0.01 -31.39 -1.88
CA VAL A 166 1.02 -30.46 -1.32
C VAL A 166 2.14 -30.17 -2.31
N ARG A 167 2.57 -31.19 -3.06
CA ARG A 167 3.59 -31.07 -4.11
C ARG A 167 3.09 -30.21 -5.28
N GLU A 168 1.86 -30.45 -5.74
CA GLU A 168 1.24 -29.71 -6.84
C GLU A 168 1.00 -28.24 -6.50
N LEU A 169 0.68 -27.95 -5.23
CA LEU A 169 0.61 -26.60 -4.70
C LEU A 169 1.98 -25.90 -4.57
N GLY A 170 3.09 -26.63 -4.67
CA GLY A 170 4.43 -26.10 -4.46
C GLY A 170 4.73 -25.67 -3.01
N LEU A 171 3.95 -26.17 -2.03
CA LEU A 171 4.00 -25.75 -0.63
C LEU A 171 4.60 -26.82 0.30
N GLN A 172 5.59 -27.58 -0.18
CA GLN A 172 6.31 -28.55 0.66
C GLN A 172 7.06 -27.90 1.83
N GLN A 173 7.42 -26.64 1.67
CA GLN A 173 8.02 -25.82 2.70
C GLN A 173 7.25 -24.50 2.80
N GLU A 174 7.16 -23.95 4.02
CA GLU A 174 6.62 -22.64 4.23
C GLU A 174 7.47 -21.59 3.49
N SER A 175 6.80 -20.72 2.75
CA SER A 175 7.44 -19.64 1.99
C SER A 175 6.99 -18.30 2.55
N CYS A 176 7.94 -17.49 3.00
CA CYS A 176 7.69 -16.16 3.54
C CYS A 176 8.20 -15.09 2.59
N ARG A 177 7.44 -14.00 2.45
CA ARG A 177 7.82 -12.82 1.65
C ARG A 177 7.43 -11.54 2.37
N PRO A 178 8.23 -10.47 2.26
CA PRO A 178 7.88 -9.17 2.86
C PRO A 178 6.51 -8.68 2.38
N SER A 179 5.70 -8.20 3.33
CA SER A 179 4.38 -7.65 3.05
C SER A 179 4.44 -6.19 2.62
N GLY A 180 5.41 -5.44 3.16
CA GLY A 180 5.65 -4.03 2.88
C GLY A 180 7.12 -3.64 2.95
N TRP A 181 7.42 -2.34 2.95
CA TRP A 181 8.81 -1.84 2.93
C TRP A 181 9.11 -0.85 4.08
N LEU A 182 8.13 -0.12 4.59
CA LEU A 182 8.33 0.97 5.57
C LEU A 182 7.45 0.81 6.80
N LEU A 183 6.14 0.68 6.63
CA LEU A 183 5.17 0.64 7.71
C LEU A 183 4.75 -0.78 8.09
N ASP A 184 4.74 -1.70 7.13
CA ASP A 184 4.43 -3.12 7.36
C ASP A 184 5.69 -3.95 7.10
N TRP A 185 6.43 -4.25 8.16
CA TRP A 185 7.66 -5.07 8.11
C TRP A 185 7.41 -6.56 8.33
N ARG A 186 6.13 -6.97 8.45
CA ARG A 186 5.78 -8.37 8.63
C ARG A 186 6.02 -9.14 7.35
N ASP A 187 6.40 -10.40 7.52
CA ASP A 187 6.46 -11.33 6.41
C ASP A 187 5.11 -12.02 6.23
N LEU A 188 4.63 -12.13 5.00
CA LEU A 188 3.50 -12.98 4.66
C LEU A 188 4.02 -14.38 4.40
N CYS A 189 3.74 -15.29 5.32
CA CYS A 189 4.13 -16.69 5.23
C CYS A 189 2.95 -17.54 4.73
N VAL A 190 3.21 -18.37 3.75
CA VAL A 190 2.24 -19.28 3.15
C VAL A 190 2.77 -20.71 3.20
N GLY A 191 1.92 -21.64 3.60
CA GLY A 191 2.29 -23.05 3.70
C GLY A 191 1.08 -23.98 3.54
N ALA A 192 1.37 -25.26 3.55
CA ALA A 192 0.36 -26.32 3.57
C ALA A 192 0.64 -27.29 4.73
N ARG A 193 -0.43 -27.82 5.32
CA ARG A 193 -0.37 -28.82 6.37
C ARG A 193 -1.30 -29.98 6.03
N ASP A 194 -0.79 -31.19 6.15
CA ASP A 194 -1.60 -32.42 6.12
C ASP A 194 -2.13 -32.68 7.54
N ASN A 195 -3.44 -32.67 7.70
CA ASN A 195 -4.09 -32.91 8.98
C ASN A 195 -4.60 -34.38 9.12
N GLY A 196 -4.18 -35.27 8.22
CA GLY A 196 -4.60 -36.66 8.25
C GLY A 196 -5.93 -36.93 7.56
N GLU A 197 -6.83 -35.98 7.48
CA GLU A 197 -8.11 -36.11 6.74
C GLU A 197 -8.09 -35.28 5.44
N ASN A 198 -7.54 -34.06 5.51
CA ASN A 198 -7.52 -33.11 4.41
C ASN A 198 -6.20 -32.36 4.37
N VAL A 199 -5.91 -31.72 3.25
CA VAL A 199 -4.83 -30.75 3.12
C VAL A 199 -5.39 -29.36 3.43
N THR A 200 -4.74 -28.66 4.36
CA THR A 200 -5.07 -27.27 4.70
C THR A 200 -3.95 -26.37 4.26
N ILE A 201 -4.24 -25.41 3.40
CA ILE A 201 -3.34 -24.30 3.07
C ILE A 201 -3.59 -23.15 4.04
N TYR A 202 -2.54 -22.44 4.39
CA TYR A 202 -2.64 -21.30 5.31
C TYR A 202 -1.77 -20.14 4.84
N ALA A 203 -2.22 -18.95 5.18
CA ALA A 203 -1.44 -17.73 5.08
C ALA A 203 -1.48 -16.99 6.42
N GLY A 204 -0.34 -16.56 6.91
CA GLY A 204 -0.19 -15.89 8.20
C GLY A 204 0.89 -14.83 8.17
N TRP A 205 0.93 -14.02 9.23
CA TRP A 205 2.00 -13.06 9.44
C TRP A 205 3.13 -13.71 10.22
N GLY A 206 4.34 -13.74 9.63
CA GLY A 206 5.58 -14.07 10.30
C GLY A 206 6.18 -12.85 11.00
N HIS A 207 6.87 -13.07 12.09
CA HIS A 207 7.63 -12.04 12.82
C HIS A 207 9.11 -12.29 12.70
#